data_9f50cbc39060c8aa55c482475529284b
#
_entry.id   9f50cbc39060c8aa55c482475529284b
#
_cell.length_a   1.000
_cell.length_b   1.000
_cell.length_c   1.000
_cell.angle_alpha   90.00
_cell.angle_beta   90.00
_cell.angle_gamma   90.00
#
_symmetry.space_group_name_H-M   'P 1'
#
loop_
_entity.id
_entity.type
_entity.pdbx_description
1 polymer ?
#
loop_
_entity_poly.entity_id
_entity_poly.type
_entity_poly.pdbx_seq_one_letter_code
_entity_poly.pdbx_strand_id
1 'polypeptide(L)'
;MNRSRRYSVTAIGTAFLIAGMILSMDGCRRSSVNRIRITIWHQDRIDVRVVLQAQLDRFMKLHPEVRVEQLFKETEELRSGFIIAALAGQGPEIVYGPSDQIGPFEAMKIIQPLEKLFDSAWLSQYDPIGLTWYRGHLYQIADKLGNHLTLVYNKKLVPVPPSTDEQLEAIGRKLTFGPDGTTRTGRYGLTWNYTEPFFFIPFLTGFGGWVMDDSGRPTLDTRATVEALKFIKRIRDVDKIIPNEADYNIADILFKDGNAGMIINGDWSWSGYLKAGLDIGVAPLPKITSTGLWCGTMVAPKGFSININLPEEKKKWVLELIRFLMLEENQLESTKELFTMPTDLSLQQSEFVQQNEILRNSKIQISHGRPMPVVPELRAIWDAMRPSYQDVLAGTKTPEQAAHDMQVLAEQRIRDMNE
;
A
#
# COMPACT_ATOMS: atom_id res chain seq x y z
N MET A 1 -65.54 -45.49 -46.34
CA MET A 1 -66.00 -44.15 -46.74
C MET A 1 -64.85 -43.16 -46.55
N ASN A 2 -64.27 -42.70 -47.68
CA ASN A 2 -63.83 -41.35 -48.03
C ASN A 2 -63.07 -40.53 -46.91
N ARG A 3 -61.90 -39.96 -47.13
CA ARG A 3 -61.43 -39.13 -48.25
C ARG A 3 -59.89 -39.00 -48.22
N SER A 4 -59.32 -39.26 -49.39
CA SER A 4 -58.01 -38.75 -49.80
C SER A 4 -58.04 -37.20 -49.94
N ARG A 5 -56.97 -36.49 -49.67
CA ARG A 5 -56.43 -35.44 -50.56
C ARG A 5 -55.27 -34.62 -49.92
N ARG A 6 -54.16 -34.69 -50.62
CA ARG A 6 -53.26 -33.57 -50.99
C ARG A 6 -52.49 -32.82 -49.90
N TYR A 7 -51.21 -32.97 -49.96
CA TYR A 7 -50.26 -31.86 -49.93
C TYR A 7 -48.96 -32.29 -50.69
N SER A 8 -48.95 -31.99 -51.97
CA SER A 8 -47.72 -31.81 -52.75
C SER A 8 -47.72 -30.31 -53.12
N VAL A 9 -46.70 -29.60 -52.81
CA VAL A 9 -46.25 -28.28 -53.24
C VAL A 9 -45.87 -27.51 -52.00
N THR A 10 -44.64 -27.69 -51.47
CA THR A 10 -43.85 -26.69 -50.72
C THR A 10 -42.42 -27.20 -50.49
N ALA A 11 -41.81 -27.95 -51.38
CA ALA A 11 -40.46 -28.49 -51.21
C ALA A 11 -39.38 -27.74 -52.01
N ILE A 12 -39.70 -26.68 -52.75
CA ILE A 12 -38.73 -25.98 -53.64
C ILE A 12 -38.37 -24.57 -53.12
N GLY A 13 -39.17 -23.99 -52.18
CA GLY A 13 -38.90 -22.68 -51.67
C GLY A 13 -37.86 -22.59 -50.50
N THR A 14 -37.62 -23.73 -49.84
CA THR A 14 -36.77 -23.74 -48.61
C THR A 14 -35.29 -24.01 -48.91
N ALA A 15 -34.94 -24.51 -50.06
CA ALA A 15 -33.54 -24.81 -50.43
C ALA A 15 -32.74 -23.56 -50.86
N PHE A 16 -33.39 -22.50 -51.34
CA PHE A 16 -32.70 -21.23 -51.73
C PHE A 16 -32.47 -20.27 -50.57
N LEU A 17 -33.22 -20.38 -49.47
CA LEU A 17 -33.01 -19.54 -48.26
C LEU A 17 -31.89 -20.05 -47.34
N ILE A 18 -31.58 -21.35 -47.40
CA ILE A 18 -30.49 -21.95 -46.62
C ILE A 18 -29.13 -21.73 -47.31
N ALA A 19 -29.07 -21.67 -48.63
CA ALA A 19 -27.85 -21.40 -49.40
C ALA A 19 -27.42 -19.91 -49.27
N GLY A 20 -28.35 -18.97 -49.08
CA GLY A 20 -28.07 -17.55 -48.86
C GLY A 20 -27.58 -17.22 -47.45
N MET A 21 -27.89 -18.04 -46.44
CA MET A 21 -27.43 -17.85 -45.05
C MET A 21 -26.04 -18.46 -44.78
N ILE A 22 -25.54 -19.38 -45.60
CA ILE A 22 -24.22 -19.97 -45.43
C ILE A 22 -23.13 -19.09 -46.07
N LEU A 23 -23.45 -18.20 -47.00
CA LEU A 23 -22.50 -17.28 -47.65
C LEU A 23 -22.31 -15.94 -46.88
N SER A 24 -23.08 -15.68 -45.83
CA SER A 24 -22.92 -14.46 -45.01
C SER A 24 -22.21 -14.70 -43.68
N MET A 25 -21.70 -15.91 -43.38
CA MET A 25 -20.95 -16.21 -42.15
C MET A 25 -19.42 -16.16 -42.31
N ASP A 26 -18.89 -15.83 -43.49
CA ASP A 26 -17.44 -15.67 -43.69
C ASP A 26 -16.91 -14.24 -43.40
N GLY A 27 -17.75 -13.35 -42.87
CA GLY A 27 -17.42 -11.94 -42.66
C GLY A 27 -16.90 -11.57 -41.26
N CYS A 28 -16.71 -12.49 -40.29
CA CYS A 28 -16.19 -12.20 -38.96
C CYS A 28 -15.25 -13.28 -38.42
N ARG A 29 -14.28 -13.71 -39.21
CA ARG A 29 -13.03 -14.20 -38.65
C ARG A 29 -12.24 -12.95 -38.19
N ARG A 30 -12.59 -12.36 -37.03
CA ARG A 30 -11.60 -11.68 -36.22
C ARG A 30 -10.52 -12.70 -35.96
N SER A 31 -9.39 -12.58 -36.67
CA SER A 31 -8.18 -13.26 -36.29
C SER A 31 -8.00 -12.91 -34.80
N SER A 32 -8.19 -13.87 -33.94
CA SER A 32 -7.75 -13.73 -32.54
C SER A 32 -6.23 -13.60 -32.62
N VAL A 33 -5.75 -12.36 -32.70
CA VAL A 33 -4.35 -12.10 -32.52
C VAL A 33 -4.06 -12.68 -31.13
N ASN A 34 -3.27 -13.76 -31.14
CA ASN A 34 -2.90 -14.42 -29.88
C ASN A 34 -2.00 -13.43 -29.13
N ARG A 35 -2.60 -12.54 -28.32
CA ARG A 35 -1.91 -11.50 -27.59
C ARG A 35 -1.12 -12.11 -26.46
N ILE A 36 0.10 -11.64 -26.28
CA ILE A 36 0.92 -11.97 -25.11
C ILE A 36 0.26 -11.35 -23.88
N ARG A 37 -0.18 -12.20 -22.96
CA ARG A 37 -0.87 -11.77 -21.74
C ARG A 37 0.14 -11.60 -20.61
N ILE A 38 0.13 -10.42 -19.98
CA ILE A 38 0.91 -10.08 -18.77
C ILE A 38 -0.08 -9.73 -17.67
N THR A 39 0.15 -10.23 -16.48
CA THR A 39 -0.67 -9.96 -15.30
C THR A 39 0.18 -9.28 -14.24
N ILE A 40 -0.36 -8.21 -13.64
CA ILE A 40 0.21 -7.53 -12.48
C ILE A 40 -0.71 -7.78 -11.29
N TRP A 41 -0.20 -8.38 -10.22
CA TRP A 41 -0.92 -8.40 -8.94
C TRP A 41 -0.44 -7.28 -8.04
N HIS A 42 -1.38 -6.59 -7.39
CA HIS A 42 -1.11 -5.45 -6.52
C HIS A 42 -2.17 -5.28 -5.43
N GLN A 43 -1.86 -4.44 -4.42
CA GLN A 43 -2.75 -4.13 -3.30
C GLN A 43 -3.27 -2.69 -3.30
N ASP A 44 -3.21 -2.02 -4.45
CA ASP A 44 -3.51 -0.59 -4.55
C ASP A 44 -5.01 -0.28 -4.45
N ARG A 45 -5.35 0.84 -3.84
CA ARG A 45 -6.71 1.38 -3.71
C ARG A 45 -7.28 1.77 -5.06
N ILE A 46 -8.60 1.99 -5.10
CA ILE A 46 -9.34 2.21 -6.36
C ILE A 46 -8.83 3.42 -7.15
N ASP A 47 -8.48 4.51 -6.50
CA ASP A 47 -7.97 5.72 -7.14
C ASP A 47 -6.58 5.50 -7.78
N VAL A 48 -5.70 4.74 -7.14
CA VAL A 48 -4.41 4.32 -7.71
C VAL A 48 -4.61 3.39 -8.91
N ARG A 49 -5.57 2.45 -8.81
CA ARG A 49 -5.90 1.52 -9.89
C ARG A 49 -6.39 2.22 -11.16
N VAL A 50 -7.10 3.33 -11.01
CA VAL A 50 -7.57 4.12 -12.16
C VAL A 50 -6.39 4.74 -12.91
N VAL A 51 -5.41 5.31 -12.19
CA VAL A 51 -4.19 5.87 -12.80
C VAL A 51 -3.38 4.76 -13.47
N LEU A 52 -3.12 3.66 -12.78
CA LEU A 52 -2.41 2.51 -13.35
C LEU A 52 -3.11 2.00 -14.61
N GLN A 53 -4.46 1.85 -14.60
CA GLN A 53 -5.18 1.38 -15.78
C GLN A 53 -5.00 2.31 -16.99
N ALA A 54 -5.03 3.62 -16.79
CA ALA A 54 -4.79 4.58 -17.86
C ALA A 54 -3.38 4.41 -18.46
N GLN A 55 -2.37 4.16 -17.62
CA GLN A 55 -1.00 3.89 -18.06
C GLN A 55 -0.92 2.57 -18.84
N LEU A 56 -1.55 1.51 -18.34
CA LEU A 56 -1.60 0.22 -19.03
C LEU A 56 -2.32 0.29 -20.38
N ASP A 57 -3.39 1.08 -20.47
CA ASP A 57 -4.12 1.29 -21.72
C ASP A 57 -3.25 2.03 -22.76
N ARG A 58 -2.44 3.01 -22.33
CA ARG A 58 -1.43 3.67 -23.20
C ARG A 58 -0.37 2.68 -23.67
N PHE A 59 0.16 1.85 -22.78
CA PHE A 59 1.12 0.81 -23.15
C PHE A 59 0.54 -0.16 -24.18
N MET A 60 -0.68 -0.67 -23.96
CA MET A 60 -1.35 -1.60 -24.88
C MET A 60 -1.70 -0.94 -26.23
N LYS A 61 -1.90 0.37 -26.26
CA LYS A 61 -2.09 1.11 -27.51
C LYS A 61 -0.80 1.21 -28.33
N LEU A 62 0.34 1.35 -27.66
CA LEU A 62 1.67 1.34 -28.29
C LEU A 62 2.07 -0.08 -28.74
N HIS A 63 1.62 -1.11 -28.03
CA HIS A 63 1.96 -2.52 -28.24
C HIS A 63 0.70 -3.37 -28.38
N PRO A 64 0.02 -3.35 -29.57
CA PRO A 64 -1.26 -4.03 -29.76
C PRO A 64 -1.19 -5.57 -29.60
N GLU A 65 -0.01 -6.15 -29.74
CA GLU A 65 0.28 -7.58 -29.56
C GLU A 65 0.31 -8.00 -28.10
N VAL A 66 0.35 -7.04 -27.15
CA VAL A 66 0.37 -7.30 -25.71
C VAL A 66 -0.99 -6.98 -25.08
N ARG A 67 -1.40 -7.76 -24.11
CA ARG A 67 -2.51 -7.48 -23.22
C ARG A 67 -2.02 -7.50 -21.77
N VAL A 68 -2.14 -6.38 -21.08
CA VAL A 68 -1.80 -6.27 -19.67
C VAL A 68 -3.07 -6.21 -18.83
N GLU A 69 -3.12 -6.99 -17.77
CA GLU A 69 -4.24 -7.03 -16.83
C GLU A 69 -3.71 -6.79 -15.41
N GLN A 70 -4.34 -5.87 -14.69
CA GLN A 70 -4.08 -5.66 -13.27
C GLN A 70 -5.11 -6.42 -12.43
N LEU A 71 -4.67 -7.03 -11.33
CA LEU A 71 -5.52 -7.74 -10.38
C LEU A 71 -5.26 -7.25 -8.97
N PHE A 72 -6.28 -6.64 -8.38
CA PHE A 72 -6.25 -6.23 -6.97
C PHE A 72 -6.38 -7.45 -6.06
N LYS A 73 -5.61 -7.44 -4.99
CA LYS A 73 -5.70 -8.37 -3.85
C LYS A 73 -5.49 -7.60 -2.56
N GLU A 74 -6.16 -8.01 -1.50
CA GLU A 74 -5.85 -7.49 -0.17
C GLU A 74 -4.42 -7.85 0.24
N THR A 75 -3.82 -7.06 1.14
CA THR A 75 -2.38 -7.12 1.44
C THR A 75 -1.89 -8.54 1.81
N GLU A 76 -2.61 -9.22 2.70
CA GLU A 76 -2.23 -10.57 3.12
C GLU A 76 -2.55 -11.61 2.03
N GLU A 77 -3.62 -11.42 1.27
CA GLU A 77 -3.97 -12.26 0.13
C GLU A 77 -2.95 -12.12 -1.01
N LEU A 78 -2.45 -10.90 -1.26
CA LEU A 78 -1.40 -10.67 -2.26
C LEU A 78 -0.16 -11.48 -1.91
N ARG A 79 0.31 -11.35 -0.67
CA ARG A 79 1.53 -12.01 -0.20
C ARG A 79 1.38 -13.54 -0.22
N SER A 80 0.41 -14.08 0.49
CA SER A 80 0.21 -15.53 0.60
C SER A 80 -0.18 -16.16 -0.73
N GLY A 81 -1.06 -15.50 -1.49
CA GLY A 81 -1.49 -15.97 -2.81
C GLY A 81 -0.35 -15.98 -3.82
N PHE A 82 0.54 -14.97 -3.81
CA PHE A 82 1.71 -14.96 -4.70
C PHE A 82 2.70 -16.07 -4.33
N ILE A 83 2.98 -16.28 -3.03
CA ILE A 83 3.85 -17.38 -2.58
C ILE A 83 3.32 -18.73 -3.08
N ILE A 84 2.04 -19.01 -2.82
CA ILE A 84 1.42 -20.29 -3.23
C ILE A 84 1.47 -20.46 -4.75
N ALA A 85 1.09 -19.44 -5.50
CA ALA A 85 1.06 -19.50 -6.97
C ALA A 85 2.46 -19.68 -7.57
N ALA A 86 3.44 -18.92 -7.07
CA ALA A 86 4.81 -18.99 -7.60
C ALA A 86 5.51 -20.31 -7.25
N LEU A 87 5.31 -20.86 -6.06
CA LEU A 87 5.79 -22.21 -5.70
C LEU A 87 5.16 -23.29 -6.55
N ALA A 88 3.92 -23.10 -7.01
CA ALA A 88 3.26 -23.99 -7.97
C ALA A 88 3.69 -23.78 -9.45
N GLY A 89 4.70 -22.96 -9.72
CA GLY A 89 5.16 -22.65 -11.07
C GLY A 89 4.24 -21.70 -11.85
N GLN A 90 3.39 -20.95 -11.17
CA GLN A 90 2.36 -20.09 -11.75
C GLN A 90 2.36 -18.69 -11.12
N GLY A 91 1.27 -17.94 -11.32
CA GLY A 91 1.08 -16.60 -10.76
C GLY A 91 1.23 -15.49 -11.79
N PRO A 92 1.23 -14.22 -11.35
CA PRO A 92 1.43 -13.08 -12.23
C PRO A 92 2.89 -13.00 -12.70
N GLU A 93 3.14 -12.36 -13.82
CA GLU A 93 4.49 -12.05 -14.27
C GLU A 93 5.15 -10.99 -13.38
N ILE A 94 4.33 -10.05 -12.88
CA ILE A 94 4.78 -8.95 -12.02
C ILE A 94 3.95 -8.94 -10.75
N VAL A 95 4.62 -8.87 -9.59
CA VAL A 95 4.00 -8.51 -8.32
C VAL A 95 4.45 -7.09 -7.95
N TYR A 96 3.47 -6.24 -7.58
CA TYR A 96 3.71 -4.86 -7.21
C TYR A 96 3.24 -4.61 -5.79
N GLY A 97 4.15 -4.16 -4.94
CA GLY A 97 3.86 -3.94 -3.52
C GLY A 97 5.00 -3.24 -2.76
N PRO A 98 4.87 -3.08 -1.45
CA PRO A 98 5.91 -2.48 -0.62
C PRO A 98 7.10 -3.42 -0.45
N SER A 99 8.26 -2.83 -0.14
CA SER A 99 9.56 -3.52 -0.10
C SER A 99 9.72 -4.59 0.98
N ASP A 100 8.92 -4.56 2.04
CA ASP A 100 8.94 -5.57 3.12
C ASP A 100 8.57 -6.99 2.64
N GLN A 101 7.95 -7.11 1.46
CA GLN A 101 7.61 -8.40 0.87
C GLN A 101 8.83 -9.11 0.25
N ILE A 102 9.92 -8.38 -0.02
CA ILE A 102 11.09 -8.91 -0.74
C ILE A 102 11.80 -10.00 0.05
N GLY A 103 12.03 -9.80 1.35
CA GLY A 103 12.68 -10.81 2.18
C GLY A 103 11.97 -12.16 2.19
N PRO A 104 10.66 -12.22 2.51
CA PRO A 104 9.87 -13.43 2.40
C PRO A 104 9.86 -14.05 1.00
N PHE A 105 9.75 -13.24 -0.07
CA PHE A 105 9.75 -13.76 -1.44
C PHE A 105 11.11 -14.34 -1.86
N GLU A 106 12.22 -13.68 -1.45
CA GLU A 106 13.55 -14.20 -1.72
C GLU A 106 13.83 -15.48 -0.94
N ALA A 107 13.44 -15.55 0.34
CA ALA A 107 13.59 -16.75 1.15
C ALA A 107 12.91 -17.97 0.52
N MET A 108 11.76 -17.76 -0.15
CA MET A 108 11.04 -18.79 -0.92
C MET A 108 11.55 -18.95 -2.36
N LYS A 109 12.54 -18.12 -2.79
CA LYS A 109 13.12 -18.14 -4.15
C LYS A 109 12.09 -17.99 -5.27
N ILE A 110 11.07 -17.14 -5.07
CA ILE A 110 9.94 -16.97 -5.99
C ILE A 110 10.02 -15.69 -6.83
N ILE A 111 11.01 -14.84 -6.60
CA ILE A 111 11.30 -13.65 -7.40
C ILE A 111 12.72 -13.71 -7.96
N GLN A 112 12.95 -13.06 -9.10
CA GLN A 112 14.25 -13.08 -9.74
C GLN A 112 15.04 -11.79 -9.52
N PRO A 113 16.40 -11.87 -9.48
CA PRO A 113 17.27 -10.70 -9.42
C PRO A 113 17.11 -9.83 -10.67
N LEU A 114 17.06 -8.50 -10.49
CA LEU A 114 16.78 -7.53 -11.55
C LEU A 114 18.03 -6.81 -12.06
N GLU A 115 19.15 -6.78 -11.33
CA GLU A 115 20.36 -6.05 -11.69
C GLU A 115 21.02 -6.52 -13.00
N LYS A 116 20.68 -7.72 -13.48
CA LYS A 116 21.12 -8.24 -14.79
C LYS A 116 20.11 -8.01 -15.91
N LEU A 117 18.89 -7.55 -15.57
CA LEU A 117 17.79 -7.31 -16.51
C LEU A 117 17.67 -5.83 -16.87
N PHE A 118 18.17 -4.96 -16.00
CA PHE A 118 18.17 -3.51 -16.20
C PHE A 118 19.61 -3.00 -16.06
N ASP A 119 20.02 -2.13 -16.98
CA ASP A 119 21.37 -1.59 -16.96
C ASP A 119 21.57 -0.54 -15.86
N SER A 120 22.80 -0.43 -15.37
CA SER A 120 23.14 0.46 -14.25
C SER A 120 22.90 1.94 -14.55
N ALA A 121 23.07 2.35 -15.80
CA ALA A 121 22.84 3.74 -16.22
C ALA A 121 21.35 4.09 -16.14
N TRP A 122 20.48 3.16 -16.51
CA TRP A 122 19.03 3.34 -16.35
C TRP A 122 18.63 3.32 -14.86
N LEU A 123 19.17 2.41 -14.06
CA LEU A 123 18.88 2.33 -12.63
C LEU A 123 19.34 3.59 -11.87
N SER A 124 20.43 4.24 -12.28
CA SER A 124 20.97 5.43 -11.61
C SER A 124 20.11 6.69 -11.78
N GLN A 125 19.06 6.67 -12.61
CA GLN A 125 18.09 7.76 -12.74
C GLN A 125 17.12 7.81 -11.57
N TYR A 126 17.05 6.75 -10.76
CA TYR A 126 16.08 6.62 -9.67
C TYR A 126 16.77 6.74 -8.32
N ASP A 127 16.00 7.21 -7.35
CA ASP A 127 16.44 7.31 -5.95
C ASP A 127 16.88 5.93 -5.44
N PRO A 128 18.06 5.81 -4.84
CA PRO A 128 18.57 4.54 -4.31
C PRO A 128 17.59 3.86 -3.31
N ILE A 129 16.79 4.64 -2.57
CA ILE A 129 15.74 4.10 -1.68
C ILE A 129 14.68 3.34 -2.49
N GLY A 130 14.42 3.74 -3.74
CA GLY A 130 13.50 3.05 -4.64
C GLY A 130 14.03 1.74 -5.22
N LEU A 131 15.30 1.42 -5.00
CA LEU A 131 15.95 0.20 -5.47
C LEU A 131 16.13 -0.75 -4.27
N THR A 132 15.24 -1.73 -4.13
CA THR A 132 15.27 -2.63 -2.99
C THR A 132 16.29 -3.75 -3.20
N TRP A 133 17.43 -3.60 -2.54
CA TRP A 133 18.51 -4.59 -2.51
C TRP A 133 18.36 -5.51 -1.29
N TYR A 134 18.52 -6.80 -1.49
CA TYR A 134 18.54 -7.79 -0.43
C TYR A 134 19.60 -8.87 -0.73
N ARG A 135 20.48 -9.15 0.25
CA ARG A 135 21.58 -10.12 0.11
C ARG A 135 22.45 -9.93 -1.15
N GLY A 136 22.67 -8.67 -1.53
CA GLY A 136 23.54 -8.32 -2.67
C GLY A 136 22.85 -8.37 -4.04
N HIS A 137 21.55 -8.60 -4.10
CA HIS A 137 20.76 -8.61 -5.34
C HIS A 137 19.64 -7.57 -5.30
N LEU A 138 19.32 -6.97 -6.45
CA LEU A 138 18.19 -6.08 -6.64
C LEU A 138 16.94 -6.91 -6.94
N TYR A 139 15.91 -6.81 -6.11
CA TYR A 139 14.68 -7.58 -6.30
C TYR A 139 13.43 -6.74 -6.59
N GLN A 140 13.52 -5.42 -6.39
CA GLN A 140 12.40 -4.53 -6.67
C GLN A 140 12.89 -3.19 -7.18
N ILE A 141 12.18 -2.65 -8.18
CA ILE A 141 12.35 -1.29 -8.71
C ILE A 141 11.04 -0.55 -8.46
N ALA A 142 11.10 0.53 -7.68
CA ALA A 142 9.93 1.28 -7.25
C ALA A 142 9.71 2.52 -8.12
N ASP A 143 8.46 2.81 -8.44
CA ASP A 143 8.02 4.04 -9.11
C ASP A 143 7.70 5.17 -8.12
N LYS A 144 7.52 4.82 -6.83
CA LYS A 144 7.22 5.80 -5.76
C LYS A 144 7.92 5.46 -4.46
N LEU A 145 8.40 6.52 -3.80
CA LEU A 145 8.87 6.48 -2.42
C LEU A 145 7.68 6.67 -1.49
N GLY A 146 7.78 6.14 -0.28
CA GLY A 146 6.79 6.41 0.73
C GLY A 146 6.27 5.15 1.39
N ASN A 147 5.02 4.78 1.14
CA ASN A 147 4.28 3.84 1.97
C ASN A 147 4.50 4.15 3.46
N HIS A 148 4.44 5.44 3.80
CA HIS A 148 4.75 6.00 5.10
C HIS A 148 3.53 6.69 5.68
N LEU A 149 3.46 6.74 7.02
CA LEU A 149 2.38 7.39 7.74
C LEU A 149 2.69 8.87 7.96
N THR A 150 1.65 9.69 7.91
CA THR A 150 1.69 11.12 8.23
C THR A 150 0.49 11.50 9.09
N LEU A 151 0.52 12.70 9.64
CA LEU A 151 -0.67 13.32 10.19
C LEU A 151 -1.45 13.99 9.05
N VAL A 152 -2.63 13.48 8.76
CA VAL A 152 -3.59 14.13 7.86
C VAL A 152 -4.64 14.85 8.70
N TYR A 153 -4.93 16.09 8.37
CA TYR A 153 -5.87 16.91 9.15
C TYR A 153 -6.84 17.66 8.25
N ASN A 154 -8.06 17.87 8.74
CA ASN A 154 -9.05 18.70 8.07
C ASN A 154 -8.77 20.17 8.39
N LYS A 155 -8.34 20.97 7.41
CA LYS A 155 -7.94 22.38 7.57
C LYS A 155 -9.06 23.26 8.15
N LYS A 156 -10.34 22.91 7.92
CA LYS A 156 -11.49 23.61 8.49
C LYS A 156 -11.64 23.38 9.99
N LEU A 157 -11.18 22.24 10.52
CA LEU A 157 -11.28 21.87 11.93
C LEU A 157 -9.96 22.12 12.67
N VAL A 158 -8.85 21.99 11.98
CA VAL A 158 -7.48 22.13 12.49
C VAL A 158 -6.72 23.09 11.59
N PRO A 159 -6.82 24.41 11.79
CA PRO A 159 -6.14 25.39 10.90
C PRO A 159 -4.61 25.31 10.94
N VAL A 160 -4.06 24.85 12.08
CA VAL A 160 -2.60 24.67 12.26
C VAL A 160 -2.38 23.28 12.84
N PRO A 161 -1.60 22.43 12.17
CA PRO A 161 -1.32 21.06 12.66
C PRO A 161 -0.44 21.09 13.92
N PRO A 162 -0.59 20.12 14.84
CA PRO A 162 0.26 19.99 16.01
C PRO A 162 1.69 19.59 15.63
N SER A 163 2.68 20.16 16.28
CA SER A 163 4.09 19.79 16.14
C SER A 163 4.63 18.98 17.33
N THR A 164 3.85 18.91 18.44
CA THR A 164 4.15 18.10 19.63
C THR A 164 2.94 17.29 20.07
N ASP A 165 3.18 16.24 20.85
CA ASP A 165 2.14 15.41 21.47
C ASP A 165 1.20 16.24 22.36
N GLU A 166 1.75 17.21 23.12
CA GLU A 166 0.95 18.10 23.95
C GLU A 166 -0.02 18.97 23.13
N GLN A 167 0.44 19.49 21.96
CA GLN A 167 -0.41 20.23 21.05
C GLN A 167 -1.46 19.32 20.40
N LEU A 168 -1.07 18.09 20.03
CA LEU A 168 -2.01 17.08 19.51
C LEU A 168 -3.13 16.81 20.51
N GLU A 169 -2.79 16.60 21.77
CA GLU A 169 -3.76 16.38 22.84
C GLU A 169 -4.67 17.59 23.07
N ALA A 170 -4.09 18.79 23.12
CA ALA A 170 -4.87 20.02 23.32
C ALA A 170 -5.88 20.26 22.19
N ILE A 171 -5.46 20.09 20.92
CA ILE A 171 -6.34 20.17 19.76
C ILE A 171 -7.38 19.05 19.81
N GLY A 172 -6.94 17.83 20.12
CA GLY A 172 -7.81 16.66 20.22
C GLY A 172 -8.92 16.84 21.26
N ARG A 173 -8.61 17.34 22.44
CA ARG A 173 -9.59 17.63 23.49
C ARG A 173 -10.59 18.69 23.05
N LYS A 174 -10.11 19.80 22.45
CA LYS A 174 -10.97 20.87 21.93
C LYS A 174 -11.96 20.37 20.87
N LEU A 175 -11.52 19.48 19.99
CA LEU A 175 -12.38 18.88 18.96
C LEU A 175 -13.41 17.92 19.55
N THR A 176 -13.01 17.14 20.56
CA THR A 176 -13.84 16.09 21.17
C THR A 176 -14.87 16.66 22.15
N PHE A 177 -14.47 17.63 22.97
CA PHE A 177 -15.31 18.13 24.06
C PHE A 177 -15.80 19.58 23.89
N GLY A 178 -15.48 20.23 22.76
CA GLY A 178 -15.88 21.62 22.53
C GLY A 178 -15.18 22.64 23.46
N PRO A 179 -15.66 23.89 23.45
CA PRO A 179 -15.01 24.98 24.19
C PRO A 179 -15.10 24.86 25.71
N ASP A 180 -16.13 24.18 26.24
CA ASP A 180 -16.36 23.99 27.68
C ASP A 180 -15.50 22.85 28.28
N GLY A 181 -14.83 22.08 27.42
CA GLY A 181 -13.97 20.95 27.82
C GLY A 181 -14.72 19.74 28.39
N THR A 182 -16.05 19.74 28.38
CA THR A 182 -16.88 18.71 29.02
C THR A 182 -17.93 18.09 28.11
N THR A 183 -18.56 18.89 27.26
CA THR A 183 -19.63 18.43 26.37
C THR A 183 -19.07 17.79 25.12
N ARG A 184 -19.37 16.52 24.87
CA ARG A 184 -18.94 15.82 23.64
C ARG A 184 -19.58 16.45 22.41
N THR A 185 -18.75 16.75 21.40
CA THR A 185 -19.18 17.32 20.12
C THR A 185 -19.71 16.29 19.13
N GLY A 186 -19.61 14.99 19.44
CA GLY A 186 -19.82 13.90 18.49
C GLY A 186 -18.61 13.60 17.60
N ARG A 187 -17.50 14.33 17.79
CA ARG A 187 -16.25 14.14 17.04
C ARG A 187 -15.15 13.57 17.90
N TYR A 188 -14.14 13.05 17.22
CA TYR A 188 -12.84 12.67 17.82
C TYR A 188 -11.76 13.64 17.37
N GLY A 189 -10.76 13.86 18.23
CA GLY A 189 -9.61 14.66 17.88
C GLY A 189 -8.75 13.98 16.83
N LEU A 190 -8.51 12.67 17.02
CA LEU A 190 -7.62 11.86 16.20
C LEU A 190 -8.20 10.45 16.02
N THR A 191 -7.87 9.81 14.90
CA THR A 191 -8.14 8.39 14.63
C THR A 191 -7.02 7.76 13.81
N TRP A 192 -6.93 6.43 13.78
CA TRP A 192 -6.08 5.64 12.91
C TRP A 192 -6.49 4.16 12.95
N ASN A 193 -5.84 3.30 12.18
CA ASN A 193 -6.06 1.86 12.23
C ASN A 193 -5.34 1.23 13.44
N TYR A 194 -6.07 0.82 14.46
CA TYR A 194 -5.50 0.20 15.67
C TYR A 194 -5.18 -1.28 15.49
N THR A 195 -5.66 -1.91 14.42
CA THR A 195 -5.52 -3.36 14.23
C THR A 195 -4.15 -3.76 13.70
N GLU A 196 -3.43 -2.81 13.09
CA GLU A 196 -2.16 -3.07 12.44
C GLU A 196 -0.97 -2.44 13.21
N PRO A 197 0.03 -3.24 13.59
CA PRO A 197 1.19 -2.73 14.34
C PRO A 197 2.02 -1.72 13.54
N PHE A 198 1.93 -1.69 12.22
CA PHE A 198 2.52 -0.64 11.38
C PHE A 198 2.12 0.76 11.83
N PHE A 199 0.89 0.96 12.29
CA PHE A 199 0.39 2.24 12.80
C PHE A 199 0.85 2.54 14.24
N PHE A 200 1.40 1.56 14.94
CA PHE A 200 2.02 1.74 16.26
C PHE A 200 3.45 2.30 16.15
N ILE A 201 4.15 2.04 15.04
CA ILE A 201 5.56 2.39 14.85
C ILE A 201 5.88 3.87 15.11
N PRO A 202 5.07 4.85 14.66
CA PRO A 202 5.35 6.25 14.94
C PRO A 202 5.45 6.57 16.43
N PHE A 203 4.60 5.98 17.23
CA PHE A 203 4.64 6.16 18.68
C PHE A 203 5.86 5.47 19.29
N LEU A 204 6.16 4.24 18.86
CA LEU A 204 7.34 3.51 19.30
C LEU A 204 8.63 4.30 19.04
N THR A 205 8.80 4.87 17.85
CA THR A 205 9.97 5.68 17.50
C THR A 205 10.01 7.01 18.23
N GLY A 206 8.86 7.64 18.45
CA GLY A 206 8.74 8.87 19.25
C GLY A 206 9.22 8.68 20.70
N PHE A 207 9.06 7.48 21.26
CA PHE A 207 9.62 7.10 22.56
C PHE A 207 11.03 6.50 22.49
N GLY A 208 11.66 6.44 21.29
CA GLY A 208 13.05 6.02 21.08
C GLY A 208 13.23 4.52 20.83
N GLY A 209 12.14 3.77 20.58
CA GLY A 209 12.18 2.34 20.26
C GLY A 209 12.28 2.04 18.78
N TRP A 210 12.56 0.79 18.47
CA TRP A 210 12.50 0.20 17.14
C TRP A 210 12.13 -1.29 17.24
N VAL A 211 11.78 -1.90 16.13
CA VAL A 211 11.24 -3.28 16.14
C VAL A 211 12.32 -4.36 16.23
N MET A 212 13.53 -4.08 15.73
CA MET A 212 14.66 -5.01 15.71
C MET A 212 16.00 -4.28 15.69
N ASP A 213 17.06 -4.97 16.08
CA ASP A 213 18.44 -4.49 15.89
C ASP A 213 18.98 -4.80 14.50
N ASP A 214 20.23 -4.38 14.22
CA ASP A 214 20.90 -4.57 12.93
C ASP A 214 21.15 -6.05 12.60
N SER A 215 21.07 -6.95 13.58
CA SER A 215 21.18 -8.39 13.38
C SER A 215 19.83 -9.09 13.15
N GLY A 216 18.74 -8.33 13.05
CA GLY A 216 17.38 -8.84 12.87
C GLY A 216 16.72 -9.38 14.15
N ARG A 217 17.33 -9.19 15.32
CA ARG A 217 16.73 -9.62 16.60
C ARG A 217 15.67 -8.63 17.06
N PRO A 218 14.51 -9.10 17.53
CA PRO A 218 13.46 -8.23 18.06
C PRO A 218 13.96 -7.37 19.23
N THR A 219 13.49 -6.14 19.32
CA THR A 219 13.79 -5.17 20.40
C THR A 219 12.50 -4.57 20.95
N LEU A 220 11.56 -5.44 21.36
CA LEU A 220 10.20 -5.06 21.74
C LEU A 220 9.98 -4.94 23.27
N ASP A 221 10.70 -5.72 24.09
CA ASP A 221 10.65 -5.60 25.56
C ASP A 221 11.53 -4.46 26.04
N THR A 222 11.07 -3.23 25.78
CA THR A 222 11.81 -2.02 26.09
C THR A 222 10.93 -0.98 26.79
N ARG A 223 11.58 -0.06 27.53
CA ARG A 223 10.89 1.10 28.11
C ARG A 223 10.16 1.91 27.04
N ALA A 224 10.74 2.07 25.86
CA ALA A 224 10.13 2.81 24.76
C ALA A 224 8.80 2.18 24.31
N THR A 225 8.74 0.86 24.18
CA THR A 225 7.49 0.12 23.84
C THR A 225 6.44 0.34 24.92
N VAL A 226 6.83 0.20 26.18
CA VAL A 226 5.91 0.41 27.32
C VAL A 226 5.34 1.81 27.35
N GLU A 227 6.19 2.84 27.22
CA GLU A 227 5.74 4.24 27.23
C GLU A 227 4.85 4.57 26.00
N ALA A 228 5.16 4.04 24.82
CA ALA A 228 4.32 4.20 23.64
C ALA A 228 2.92 3.57 23.84
N LEU A 229 2.85 2.38 24.42
CA LEU A 229 1.58 1.73 24.75
C LEU A 229 0.79 2.49 25.82
N LYS A 230 1.48 3.01 26.88
CA LYS A 230 0.87 3.86 27.89
C LYS A 230 0.31 5.16 27.30
N PHE A 231 1.04 5.78 26.38
CA PHE A 231 0.59 6.99 25.70
C PHE A 231 -0.71 6.75 24.94
N ILE A 232 -0.77 5.72 24.09
CA ILE A 232 -1.97 5.39 23.32
C ILE A 232 -3.15 5.08 24.26
N LYS A 233 -2.90 4.27 25.30
CA LYS A 233 -3.95 3.93 26.28
C LYS A 233 -4.45 5.18 27.00
N ARG A 234 -3.58 6.12 27.36
CA ARG A 234 -3.96 7.38 28.02
C ARG A 234 -4.84 8.25 27.12
N ILE A 235 -4.43 8.52 25.88
CA ILE A 235 -5.22 9.37 24.96
C ILE A 235 -6.57 8.74 24.59
N ARG A 236 -6.72 7.41 24.71
CA ARG A 236 -7.97 6.70 24.51
C ARG A 236 -8.85 6.66 25.76
N ASP A 237 -8.32 6.15 26.86
CA ASP A 237 -9.12 5.79 28.05
C ASP A 237 -9.32 6.97 28.98
N VAL A 238 -8.33 7.85 29.10
CA VAL A 238 -8.35 9.03 30.01
C VAL A 238 -8.78 10.27 29.26
N ASP A 239 -8.06 10.62 28.21
CA ASP A 239 -8.31 11.83 27.42
C ASP A 239 -9.50 11.69 26.47
N LYS A 240 -9.82 10.47 26.07
CA LYS A 240 -10.96 10.10 25.21
C LYS A 240 -11.02 10.86 23.89
N ILE A 241 -9.87 11.29 23.38
CA ILE A 241 -9.76 12.07 22.13
C ILE A 241 -9.71 11.20 20.89
N ILE A 242 -9.58 9.88 21.06
CA ILE A 242 -9.64 8.88 19.98
C ILE A 242 -10.79 7.90 20.24
N PRO A 243 -11.33 7.22 19.21
CA PRO A 243 -12.37 6.21 19.39
C PRO A 243 -11.86 5.00 20.21
N ASN A 244 -12.78 4.30 20.86
CA ASN A 244 -12.45 3.09 21.62
C ASN A 244 -11.89 1.99 20.71
N GLU A 245 -12.45 1.87 19.50
CA GLU A 245 -12.07 0.89 18.49
C GLU A 245 -12.04 1.57 17.12
N ALA A 246 -11.06 1.24 16.31
CA ALA A 246 -10.99 1.64 14.91
C ALA A 246 -10.10 0.67 14.14
N ASP A 247 -10.66 0.03 13.13
CA ASP A 247 -9.93 -0.55 12.03
C ASP A 247 -9.66 0.49 10.95
N TYR A 248 -9.05 0.08 9.85
CA TYR A 248 -8.76 0.99 8.74
C TYR A 248 -10.03 1.67 8.21
N ASN A 249 -11.12 0.91 8.02
CA ASN A 249 -12.34 1.43 7.40
C ASN A 249 -13.09 2.38 8.35
N ILE A 250 -13.18 2.03 9.63
CA ILE A 250 -13.80 2.89 10.65
C ILE A 250 -13.03 4.21 10.74
N ALA A 251 -11.69 4.17 10.83
CA ALA A 251 -10.86 5.37 10.89
C ALA A 251 -11.04 6.25 9.65
N ASP A 252 -11.04 5.65 8.46
CA ASP A 252 -11.20 6.32 7.18
C ASP A 252 -12.58 7.01 7.05
N ILE A 253 -13.66 6.33 7.44
CA ILE A 253 -15.02 6.87 7.45
C ILE A 253 -15.14 8.01 8.45
N LEU A 254 -14.67 7.84 9.68
CA LEU A 254 -14.73 8.90 10.70
C LEU A 254 -14.05 10.19 10.21
N PHE A 255 -12.91 10.09 9.52
CA PHE A 255 -12.24 11.25 8.99
C PHE A 255 -12.97 11.86 7.79
N LYS A 256 -13.42 11.04 6.85
CA LYS A 256 -14.17 11.48 5.65
C LYS A 256 -15.47 12.19 5.99
N ASP A 257 -16.18 11.71 6.99
CA ASP A 257 -17.46 12.30 7.45
C ASP A 257 -17.27 13.52 8.36
N GLY A 258 -16.03 13.92 8.64
CA GLY A 258 -15.72 15.04 9.54
C GLY A 258 -15.97 14.72 11.01
N ASN A 259 -16.13 13.45 11.36
CA ASN A 259 -16.27 12.95 12.73
C ASN A 259 -14.92 12.69 13.42
N ALA A 260 -13.82 12.91 12.73
CA ALA A 260 -12.47 13.05 13.29
C ALA A 260 -11.78 14.26 12.65
N GLY A 261 -11.11 15.08 13.47
CA GLY A 261 -10.39 16.25 12.95
C GLY A 261 -9.04 15.92 12.35
N MET A 262 -8.42 14.84 12.82
CA MET A 262 -7.12 14.36 12.38
C MET A 262 -7.16 12.83 12.19
N ILE A 263 -6.32 12.33 11.28
CA ILE A 263 -6.09 10.90 11.08
C ILE A 263 -4.60 10.63 10.85
N ILE A 264 -4.07 9.57 11.44
CA ILE A 264 -2.78 9.03 11.03
C ILE A 264 -3.06 8.05 9.87
N ASN A 265 -2.60 8.41 8.68
CA ASN A 265 -2.75 7.56 7.49
C ASN A 265 -1.61 7.80 6.51
N GLY A 266 -1.49 6.93 5.51
CA GLY A 266 -0.39 6.99 4.56
C GLY A 266 -0.73 7.73 3.27
N ASP A 267 0.32 7.90 2.46
CA ASP A 267 0.29 8.55 1.14
C ASP A 267 -0.73 7.93 0.17
N TRP A 268 -1.10 6.67 0.38
CA TRP A 268 -2.15 5.98 -0.39
C TRP A 268 -3.58 6.49 -0.16
N SER A 269 -3.80 7.37 0.81
CA SER A 269 -5.14 7.86 1.21
C SER A 269 -5.42 9.30 0.79
N TRP A 270 -4.40 10.11 0.54
CA TRP A 270 -4.55 11.55 0.38
C TRP A 270 -5.41 11.94 -0.82
N SER A 271 -5.16 11.34 -1.99
CA SER A 271 -5.98 11.57 -3.18
C SER A 271 -7.45 11.23 -2.97
N GLY A 272 -7.72 10.16 -2.21
CA GLY A 272 -9.08 9.76 -1.86
C GLY A 272 -9.81 10.80 -0.98
N TYR A 273 -9.12 11.43 -0.04
CA TYR A 273 -9.69 12.50 0.79
C TYR A 273 -9.97 13.76 -0.02
N LEU A 274 -9.04 14.17 -0.87
CA LEU A 274 -9.21 15.33 -1.76
C LEU A 274 -10.37 15.11 -2.75
N LYS A 275 -10.46 13.93 -3.36
CA LYS A 275 -11.56 13.54 -4.27
C LYS A 275 -12.92 13.48 -3.56
N ALA A 276 -12.93 13.18 -2.26
CA ALA A 276 -14.14 13.26 -1.42
C ALA A 276 -14.52 14.71 -1.05
N GLY A 277 -13.77 15.71 -1.50
CA GLY A 277 -14.05 17.13 -1.26
C GLY A 277 -13.57 17.66 0.08
N LEU A 278 -12.69 16.94 0.79
CA LEU A 278 -12.10 17.42 2.02
C LEU A 278 -10.96 18.41 1.72
N ASP A 279 -10.91 19.48 2.47
CA ASP A 279 -9.76 20.40 2.49
C ASP A 279 -8.75 19.88 3.52
N ILE A 280 -7.85 19.01 3.05
CA ILE A 280 -6.87 18.36 3.92
C ILE A 280 -5.53 19.10 3.91
N GLY A 281 -4.83 19.03 5.05
CA GLY A 281 -3.40 19.24 5.14
C GLY A 281 -2.71 17.92 5.51
N VAL A 282 -1.46 17.80 5.06
CA VAL A 282 -0.55 16.72 5.48
C VAL A 282 0.58 17.36 6.27
N ALA A 283 0.93 16.79 7.41
CA ALA A 283 2.02 17.28 8.26
C ALA A 283 2.87 16.11 8.77
N PRO A 284 4.13 16.36 9.14
CA PRO A 284 4.89 15.40 9.94
C PRO A 284 4.13 15.02 11.21
N LEU A 285 4.25 13.76 11.63
CA LEU A 285 3.75 13.34 12.93
C LEU A 285 4.51 14.07 14.04
N PRO A 286 3.83 14.46 15.14
CA PRO A 286 4.40 15.32 16.14
C PRO A 286 5.60 14.71 16.87
N LYS A 287 6.41 15.54 17.50
CA LYS A 287 7.43 15.10 18.47
C LYS A 287 6.77 14.69 19.77
N ILE A 288 7.36 13.70 20.42
CA ILE A 288 7.08 13.41 21.83
C ILE A 288 7.89 14.39 22.70
N THR A 289 7.23 15.23 23.43
CA THR A 289 7.86 16.30 24.23
C THR A 289 8.87 15.75 25.25
N SER A 290 8.54 14.64 25.91
CA SER A 290 9.39 14.04 26.94
C SER A 290 10.71 13.46 26.41
N THR A 291 10.80 13.11 25.14
CA THR A 291 11.99 12.56 24.51
C THR A 291 12.66 13.53 23.53
N GLY A 292 11.92 14.52 23.02
CA GLY A 292 12.35 15.41 21.94
C GLY A 292 12.42 14.75 20.56
N LEU A 293 12.01 13.46 20.44
CA LEU A 293 12.08 12.68 19.20
C LEU A 293 10.81 12.85 18.38
N TRP A 294 10.96 12.83 17.05
CA TRP A 294 9.84 12.77 16.14
C TRP A 294 9.18 11.38 16.17
N CYS A 295 7.88 11.34 16.00
CA CYS A 295 7.14 10.11 15.66
C CYS A 295 7.49 9.69 14.23
N GLY A 296 8.69 9.11 14.07
CA GLY A 296 9.20 8.61 12.80
C GLY A 296 8.43 7.38 12.34
N THR A 297 8.30 7.20 11.03
CA THR A 297 7.58 6.08 10.45
C THR A 297 8.51 5.09 9.79
N MET A 298 8.04 3.89 9.48
CA MET A 298 8.68 3.06 8.48
C MET A 298 8.48 3.69 7.10
N VAL A 299 9.52 3.66 6.28
CA VAL A 299 9.52 4.12 4.88
C VAL A 299 9.80 2.92 4.01
N ALA A 300 8.87 2.59 3.13
CA ALA A 300 8.99 1.46 2.22
C ALA A 300 8.63 1.90 0.80
N PRO A 301 9.55 1.85 -0.16
CA PRO A 301 9.21 2.08 -1.56
C PRO A 301 8.22 1.02 -2.02
N LYS A 302 7.33 1.38 -2.96
CA LYS A 302 6.43 0.44 -3.64
C LYS A 302 6.87 0.28 -5.07
N GLY A 303 7.04 -0.96 -5.49
CA GLY A 303 7.63 -1.23 -6.79
C GLY A 303 7.33 -2.61 -7.34
N PHE A 304 7.96 -2.88 -8.48
CA PHE A 304 7.79 -4.04 -9.33
C PHE A 304 8.84 -5.09 -9.00
N SER A 305 8.39 -6.32 -8.74
CA SER A 305 9.21 -7.52 -8.66
C SER A 305 8.74 -8.52 -9.70
N ILE A 306 9.66 -9.29 -10.28
CA ILE A 306 9.39 -10.23 -11.35
C ILE A 306 9.34 -11.65 -10.79
N ASN A 307 8.29 -12.39 -11.14
CA ASN A 307 8.13 -13.80 -10.76
C ASN A 307 9.28 -14.65 -11.33
N ILE A 308 9.81 -15.57 -10.52
CA ILE A 308 10.86 -16.51 -10.95
C ILE A 308 10.41 -17.38 -12.14
N ASN A 309 9.11 -17.65 -12.26
CA ASN A 309 8.51 -18.48 -13.30
C ASN A 309 8.14 -17.69 -14.57
N LEU A 310 8.69 -16.46 -14.75
CA LEU A 310 8.41 -15.67 -15.95
C LEU A 310 8.81 -16.45 -17.22
N PRO A 311 7.87 -16.76 -18.15
CA PRO A 311 8.20 -17.39 -19.41
C PRO A 311 9.12 -16.53 -20.29
N GLU A 312 10.09 -17.12 -20.95
CA GLU A 312 11.11 -16.39 -21.75
C GLU A 312 10.45 -15.56 -22.87
N GLU A 313 9.37 -16.06 -23.49
CA GLU A 313 8.64 -15.35 -24.53
C GLU A 313 7.94 -14.07 -24.04
N LYS A 314 7.67 -13.95 -22.75
CA LYS A 314 7.08 -12.76 -22.12
C LYS A 314 8.11 -11.76 -21.59
N LYS A 315 9.34 -12.21 -21.39
CA LYS A 315 10.39 -11.45 -20.70
C LYS A 315 10.61 -10.07 -21.31
N LYS A 316 10.80 -9.99 -22.63
CA LYS A 316 10.93 -8.72 -23.35
C LYS A 316 9.84 -7.73 -22.94
N TRP A 317 8.59 -8.17 -22.97
CA TRP A 317 7.44 -7.31 -22.75
C TRP A 317 7.25 -6.93 -21.29
N VAL A 318 7.62 -7.79 -20.36
CA VAL A 318 7.62 -7.47 -18.93
C VAL A 318 8.66 -6.37 -18.62
N LEU A 319 9.87 -6.48 -19.17
CA LEU A 319 10.92 -5.48 -18.98
C LEU A 319 10.54 -4.14 -19.63
N GLU A 320 9.94 -4.17 -20.82
CA GLU A 320 9.48 -3.00 -21.55
C GLU A 320 8.32 -2.31 -20.82
N LEU A 321 7.39 -3.09 -20.26
CA LEU A 321 6.30 -2.57 -19.42
C LEU A 321 6.82 -1.88 -18.15
N ILE A 322 7.78 -2.49 -17.45
CA ILE A 322 8.37 -1.86 -16.26
C ILE A 322 9.08 -0.56 -16.66
N ARG A 323 9.88 -0.56 -17.75
CA ARG A 323 10.53 0.66 -18.25
C ARG A 323 9.51 1.75 -18.59
N PHE A 324 8.40 1.37 -19.23
CA PHE A 324 7.31 2.29 -19.56
C PHE A 324 6.66 2.89 -18.31
N LEU A 325 6.31 2.07 -17.31
CA LEU A 325 5.70 2.55 -16.07
C LEU A 325 6.66 3.44 -15.26
N MET A 326 7.97 3.23 -15.42
CA MET A 326 9.02 4.01 -14.77
C MET A 326 9.38 5.32 -15.50
N LEU A 327 8.81 5.60 -16.68
CA LEU A 327 9.06 6.87 -17.40
C LEU A 327 8.65 8.06 -16.52
N GLU A 328 9.42 9.15 -16.63
CA GLU A 328 9.17 10.41 -15.93
C GLU A 328 7.72 10.88 -16.07
N GLU A 329 7.15 10.81 -17.28
CA GLU A 329 5.76 11.22 -17.56
C GLU A 329 4.73 10.41 -16.78
N ASN A 330 4.93 9.10 -16.61
CA ASN A 330 4.04 8.22 -15.86
C ASN A 330 4.19 8.42 -14.35
N GLN A 331 5.41 8.63 -13.86
CA GLN A 331 5.63 8.99 -12.45
C GLN A 331 5.05 10.39 -12.15
N LEU A 332 5.20 11.37 -13.06
CA LEU A 332 4.63 12.71 -12.92
C LEU A 332 3.10 12.67 -12.87
N GLU A 333 2.47 11.87 -13.73
CA GLU A 333 1.02 11.65 -13.70
C GLU A 333 0.60 11.09 -12.34
N SER A 334 1.26 10.02 -11.87
CA SER A 334 1.00 9.45 -10.55
C SER A 334 1.21 10.46 -9.42
N THR A 335 2.28 11.24 -9.49
CA THR A 335 2.59 12.29 -8.51
C THR A 335 1.50 13.36 -8.46
N LYS A 336 1.00 13.81 -9.62
CA LYS A 336 -0.07 14.83 -9.70
C LYS A 336 -1.43 14.32 -9.25
N GLU A 337 -1.78 13.10 -9.63
CA GLU A 337 -3.10 12.52 -9.34
C GLU A 337 -3.22 11.95 -7.92
N LEU A 338 -2.11 11.45 -7.37
CA LEU A 338 -2.09 10.69 -6.13
C LEU A 338 -1.30 11.36 -5.00
N PHE A 339 -0.51 12.40 -5.31
CA PHE A 339 0.40 13.08 -4.37
C PHE A 339 1.47 12.15 -3.80
N THR A 340 1.89 11.13 -4.55
CA THR A 340 2.97 10.22 -4.15
C THR A 340 4.33 10.79 -4.57
N MET A 341 5.35 10.58 -3.73
CA MET A 341 6.72 11.01 -4.03
C MET A 341 7.32 10.08 -5.11
N PRO A 342 7.74 10.61 -6.27
CA PRO A 342 8.35 9.80 -7.33
C PRO A 342 9.75 9.31 -6.94
N THR A 343 10.20 8.24 -7.57
CA THR A 343 11.60 7.77 -7.45
C THR A 343 12.53 8.42 -8.46
N ASP A 344 12.02 8.93 -9.56
CA ASP A 344 12.82 9.65 -10.55
C ASP A 344 13.47 10.89 -9.93
N LEU A 345 14.82 10.95 -9.98
CA LEU A 345 15.60 11.99 -9.31
C LEU A 345 15.39 13.36 -9.95
N SER A 346 15.16 13.44 -11.27
CA SER A 346 14.89 14.71 -11.96
C SER A 346 13.53 15.25 -11.55
N LEU A 347 12.54 14.37 -11.50
CA LEU A 347 11.18 14.72 -11.12
C LEU A 347 11.07 15.16 -9.66
N GLN A 348 11.87 14.58 -8.77
CA GLN A 348 11.95 15.04 -7.37
C GLN A 348 12.41 16.50 -7.25
N GLN A 349 13.16 17.02 -8.24
CA GLN A 349 13.62 18.42 -8.31
C GLN A 349 12.67 19.32 -9.08
N SER A 350 11.61 18.77 -9.67
CA SER A 350 10.64 19.55 -10.44
C SER A 350 9.94 20.62 -9.59
N GLU A 351 9.53 21.72 -10.22
CA GLU A 351 8.80 22.80 -9.57
C GLU A 351 7.53 22.30 -8.88
N PHE A 352 6.80 21.37 -9.51
CA PHE A 352 5.60 20.79 -8.95
C PHE A 352 5.86 20.10 -7.62
N VAL A 353 6.89 19.25 -7.55
CA VAL A 353 7.23 18.50 -6.30
C VAL A 353 7.72 19.48 -5.22
N GLN A 354 8.54 20.45 -5.60
CA GLN A 354 9.14 21.40 -4.65
C GLN A 354 8.13 22.41 -4.09
N GLN A 355 7.11 22.80 -4.86
CA GLN A 355 6.11 23.79 -4.42
C GLN A 355 4.87 23.15 -3.78
N ASN A 356 4.59 21.88 -4.03
CA ASN A 356 3.42 21.22 -3.47
C ASN A 356 3.58 21.01 -1.95
N GLU A 357 2.65 21.57 -1.15
CA GLU A 357 2.69 21.51 0.32
C GLU A 357 2.64 20.06 0.85
N ILE A 358 1.79 19.21 0.26
CA ILE A 358 1.63 17.80 0.66
C ILE A 358 2.94 17.05 0.43
N LEU A 359 3.56 17.20 -0.74
CA LEU A 359 4.80 16.53 -1.09
C LEU A 359 5.99 17.01 -0.24
N ARG A 360 6.08 18.33 0.04
CA ARG A 360 7.11 18.86 0.95
C ARG A 360 7.00 18.27 2.35
N ASN A 361 5.79 18.25 2.91
CA ASN A 361 5.56 17.70 4.25
C ASN A 361 5.75 16.17 4.30
N SER A 362 5.39 15.47 3.21
CA SER A 362 5.72 14.07 3.01
C SER A 362 7.24 13.84 3.07
N LYS A 363 8.02 14.64 2.34
CA LYS A 363 9.49 14.56 2.33
C LYS A 363 10.09 14.79 3.73
N ILE A 364 9.55 15.74 4.49
CA ILE A 364 9.96 15.97 5.88
C ILE A 364 9.66 14.74 6.74
N GLN A 365 8.47 14.15 6.65
CA GLN A 365 8.14 12.93 7.39
C GLN A 365 9.04 11.75 7.01
N ILE A 366 9.32 11.56 5.72
CA ILE A 366 10.26 10.54 5.24
C ILE A 366 11.64 10.74 5.88
N SER A 367 12.13 11.98 5.99
CA SER A 367 13.43 12.27 6.61
C SER A 367 13.49 11.98 8.12
N HIS A 368 12.36 11.91 8.80
CA HIS A 368 12.23 11.50 10.18
C HIS A 368 12.01 9.99 10.33
N GLY A 369 11.71 9.30 9.22
CA GLY A 369 11.46 7.87 9.20
C GLY A 369 12.72 7.03 9.17
N ARG A 370 12.51 5.72 9.22
CA ARG A 370 13.55 4.71 9.03
C ARG A 370 13.14 3.76 7.90
N PRO A 371 14.08 3.26 7.09
CA PRO A 371 13.76 2.22 6.12
C PRO A 371 13.06 1.03 6.78
N MET A 372 12.01 0.56 6.15
CA MET A 372 11.33 -0.67 6.60
C MET A 372 12.27 -1.85 6.37
N PRO A 373 12.52 -2.70 7.38
CA PRO A 373 13.35 -3.89 7.19
C PRO A 373 12.76 -4.81 6.13
N VAL A 374 13.62 -5.28 5.22
CA VAL A 374 13.21 -6.19 4.13
C VAL A 374 13.47 -7.68 4.45
N VAL A 375 13.78 -7.97 5.71
CA VAL A 375 14.09 -9.32 6.19
C VAL A 375 12.84 -10.12 6.56
N PRO A 376 12.84 -11.45 6.38
CA PRO A 376 11.69 -12.30 6.73
C PRO A 376 11.25 -12.21 8.20
N GLU A 377 12.21 -11.93 9.10
CA GLU A 377 11.99 -11.80 10.54
C GLU A 377 10.99 -10.68 10.88
N LEU A 378 10.89 -9.64 10.04
CA LEU A 378 9.91 -8.57 10.24
C LEU A 378 8.47 -9.12 10.25
N ARG A 379 8.18 -10.15 9.46
CA ARG A 379 6.86 -10.80 9.46
C ARG A 379 6.56 -11.44 10.81
N ALA A 380 7.51 -12.18 11.36
CA ALA A 380 7.37 -12.80 12.69
C ALA A 380 7.15 -11.73 13.77
N ILE A 381 7.82 -10.60 13.67
CA ILE A 381 7.65 -9.45 14.56
C ILE A 381 6.23 -8.86 14.45
N TRP A 382 5.71 -8.63 13.24
CA TRP A 382 4.33 -8.15 13.04
C TRP A 382 3.31 -9.09 13.67
N ASP A 383 3.48 -10.40 13.46
CA ASP A 383 2.57 -11.43 14.00
C ASP A 383 2.66 -11.57 15.52
N ALA A 384 3.77 -11.16 16.12
CA ALA A 384 3.93 -11.10 17.58
C ALA A 384 3.35 -9.80 18.18
N MET A 385 3.57 -8.67 17.51
CA MET A 385 3.11 -7.36 18.00
C MET A 385 1.58 -7.23 17.95
N ARG A 386 0.93 -7.73 16.89
CA ARG A 386 -0.50 -7.53 16.65
C ARG A 386 -1.39 -7.96 17.81
N PRO A 387 -1.35 -9.22 18.31
CA PRO A 387 -2.20 -9.64 19.42
C PRO A 387 -1.90 -8.87 20.71
N SER A 388 -0.64 -8.70 21.07
CA SER A 388 -0.26 -8.02 22.32
C SER A 388 -0.64 -6.54 22.33
N TYR A 389 -0.54 -5.86 21.17
CA TYR A 389 -1.01 -4.48 21.01
C TYR A 389 -2.53 -4.40 21.22
N GLN A 390 -3.29 -5.31 20.60
CA GLN A 390 -4.74 -5.38 20.76
C GLN A 390 -5.15 -5.72 22.20
N ASP A 391 -4.41 -6.59 22.89
CA ASP A 391 -4.66 -6.92 24.30
C ASP A 391 -4.53 -5.71 25.22
N VAL A 392 -3.57 -4.82 24.99
CA VAL A 392 -3.47 -3.55 25.73
C VAL A 392 -4.68 -2.67 25.45
N LEU A 393 -5.11 -2.58 24.20
CA LEU A 393 -6.29 -1.80 23.82
C LEU A 393 -7.57 -2.41 24.40
N ALA A 394 -7.70 -3.73 24.46
CA ALA A 394 -8.81 -4.42 25.09
C ALA A 394 -8.77 -4.32 26.63
N GLY A 395 -7.65 -3.90 27.23
CA GLY A 395 -7.47 -3.85 28.68
C GLY A 395 -7.19 -5.20 29.32
N THR A 396 -6.90 -6.23 28.54
CA THR A 396 -6.60 -7.61 29.01
C THR A 396 -5.15 -7.77 29.47
N LYS A 397 -4.22 -6.90 29.00
CA LYS A 397 -2.83 -6.86 29.43
C LYS A 397 -2.38 -5.44 29.81
N THR A 398 -1.41 -5.36 30.71
CA THR A 398 -0.70 -4.12 30.96
C THR A 398 0.30 -3.84 29.80
N PRO A 399 0.72 -2.58 29.61
CA PRO A 399 1.77 -2.23 28.65
C PRO A 399 3.08 -3.02 28.85
N GLU A 400 3.46 -3.27 30.09
CA GLU A 400 4.65 -4.04 30.45
C GLU A 400 4.53 -5.51 30.03
N GLN A 401 3.38 -6.15 30.37
CA GLN A 401 3.10 -7.51 29.95
C GLN A 401 3.10 -7.65 28.43
N ALA A 402 2.46 -6.71 27.73
CA ALA A 402 2.38 -6.73 26.29
C ALA A 402 3.75 -6.56 25.62
N ALA A 403 4.61 -5.67 26.12
CA ALA A 403 5.97 -5.49 25.59
C ALA A 403 6.80 -6.76 25.74
N HIS A 404 6.72 -7.41 26.94
CA HIS A 404 7.38 -8.69 27.17
C HIS A 404 6.86 -9.80 26.26
N ASP A 405 5.54 -9.93 26.13
CA ASP A 405 4.93 -10.97 25.31
C ASP A 405 5.24 -10.78 23.82
N MET A 406 5.27 -9.52 23.33
CA MET A 406 5.72 -9.19 21.97
C MET A 406 7.14 -9.73 21.71
N GLN A 407 8.07 -9.49 22.64
CA GLN A 407 9.46 -9.95 22.52
C GLN A 407 9.55 -11.47 22.47
N VAL A 408 8.96 -12.14 23.47
CA VAL A 408 9.01 -13.60 23.61
C VAL A 408 8.39 -14.29 22.39
N LEU A 409 7.23 -13.81 21.96
CA LEU A 409 6.53 -14.39 20.81
C LEU A 409 7.28 -14.15 19.50
N ALA A 410 7.89 -12.96 19.32
CA ALA A 410 8.69 -12.66 18.13
C ALA A 410 9.93 -13.56 18.06
N GLU A 411 10.65 -13.73 19.17
CA GLU A 411 11.80 -14.63 19.25
C GLU A 411 11.44 -16.08 18.96
N GLN A 412 10.29 -16.55 19.49
CA GLN A 412 9.82 -17.91 19.22
C GLN A 412 9.51 -18.09 17.73
N ARG A 413 8.75 -17.17 17.12
CA ARG A 413 8.38 -17.27 15.70
C ARG A 413 9.59 -17.20 14.77
N ILE A 414 10.62 -16.40 15.13
CA ILE A 414 11.87 -16.35 14.37
C ILE A 414 12.64 -17.67 14.48
N ARG A 415 12.66 -18.31 15.66
CA ARG A 415 13.25 -19.66 15.80
C ARG A 415 12.52 -20.67 14.93
N ASP A 416 11.18 -20.68 14.99
CA ASP A 416 10.33 -21.62 14.23
C ASP A 416 10.49 -21.44 12.69
N MET A 417 10.85 -20.22 12.23
CA MET A 417 11.15 -19.95 10.82
C MET A 417 12.48 -20.53 10.35
N ASN A 418 13.44 -20.74 11.28
CA ASN A 418 14.80 -21.18 10.97
C ASN A 418 15.00 -22.70 11.18
N GLU A 419 14.00 -23.39 11.72
CA GLU A 419 13.92 -24.84 11.83
C GLU A 419 13.26 -25.48 10.60
#